data_9db5c8e818b30014cc364d89efdadf3b
#
_entry.id   9db5c8e818b30014cc364d89efdadf3b
#
_cell.length_a   1.000
_cell.length_b   1.000
_cell.length_c   1.000
_cell.angle_alpha   90.00
_cell.angle_beta   90.00
_cell.angle_gamma   90.00
#
_symmetry.space_group_name_H-M   'P 1'
#
loop_
_entity.id
_entity.type
_entity.pdbx_description
1 polymer ?
#
loop_
_entity_poly.entity_id
_entity_poly.type
_entity_poly.pdbx_seq_one_letter_code
_entity_poly.pdbx_strand_id
1 'polypeptide(L)'
;MARLSYLLSLTPLETWRLVRHRVPLLRRGQAWTPSELLSSAKHGRGIRFAELLLRQEAVVRRHMPWQPLELEGRKVVEIGCGPLAGFGPLAVFCGATSFESAEPEWDPALFFSAEVRERYLRVFHADLCALYGPRMVFDAFASALEGRMRIERCGFEAAPIVGPVDVVLSQSCLEHVFPLEATVAKLASIQNKSTRFLHLVDFGNHYPTGNPFAGLYDQPPADYIARRGKAINLLRAPDVERVFAQHGIPATLIASRVIRESFVGAIHPWWRARYDDMGLFTQLALVVSPPA
;
A
#
# COMPACT_ATOMS: atom_id res chain seq x y z
N MET A 1 9.54 -15.10 25.34
CA MET A 1 8.94 -16.41 24.96
C MET A 1 8.02 -16.33 23.74
N ALA A 2 7.21 -15.29 23.55
CA ALA A 2 6.30 -15.15 22.37
C ALA A 2 6.99 -15.17 20.98
N ARG A 3 8.25 -14.77 20.85
CA ARG A 3 9.01 -14.81 19.57
C ARG A 3 9.41 -16.21 19.13
N LEU A 4 9.71 -17.08 20.07
CA LEU A 4 10.12 -18.46 19.76
C LEU A 4 8.93 -19.31 19.34
N SER A 5 7.80 -19.16 19.99
CA SER A 5 6.55 -19.85 19.63
C SER A 5 6.02 -19.43 18.27
N TYR A 6 6.16 -18.15 17.89
CA TYR A 6 5.80 -17.68 16.57
C TYR A 6 6.72 -18.26 15.49
N LEU A 7 8.04 -18.25 15.68
CA LEU A 7 8.99 -18.85 14.72
C LEU A 7 8.76 -20.35 14.56
N LEU A 8 8.38 -21.05 15.62
CA LEU A 8 8.06 -22.48 15.61
C LEU A 8 6.70 -22.79 14.97
N SER A 9 5.80 -21.82 14.86
CA SER A 9 4.51 -21.98 14.17
C SER A 9 4.58 -21.71 12.66
N LEU A 10 5.71 -21.18 12.16
CA LEU A 10 5.91 -20.90 10.75
C LEU A 10 6.24 -22.19 9.99
N THR A 11 5.63 -22.33 8.82
CA THR A 11 6.07 -23.34 7.85
C THR A 11 7.52 -23.07 7.40
N PRO A 12 8.26 -24.06 6.93
CA PRO A 12 9.62 -23.85 6.38
C PRO A 12 9.66 -22.74 5.31
N LEU A 13 8.60 -22.60 4.51
CA LEU A 13 8.47 -21.59 3.49
C LEU A 13 8.29 -20.17 4.08
N GLU A 14 7.49 -20.04 5.14
CA GLU A 14 7.28 -18.79 5.86
C GLU A 14 8.55 -18.36 6.62
N THR A 15 9.23 -19.32 7.22
CA THR A 15 10.54 -19.10 7.87
C THR A 15 11.58 -18.63 6.85
N TRP A 16 11.66 -19.29 5.69
CA TRP A 16 12.55 -18.90 4.59
C TRP A 16 12.25 -17.50 4.07
N ARG A 17 10.96 -17.15 3.91
CA ARG A 17 10.53 -15.79 3.53
C ARG A 17 10.96 -14.75 4.55
N LEU A 18 10.77 -15.04 5.83
CA LEU A 18 11.17 -14.15 6.93
C LEU A 18 12.69 -13.93 6.94
N VAL A 19 13.47 -14.99 6.72
CA VAL A 19 14.94 -14.93 6.60
C VAL A 19 15.35 -14.18 5.33
N ARG A 20 14.74 -14.47 4.20
CA ARG A 20 14.98 -13.79 2.92
C ARG A 20 14.69 -12.30 3.00
N HIS A 21 13.57 -11.90 3.65
CA HIS A 21 13.26 -10.50 3.89
C HIS A 21 14.27 -9.76 4.79
N ARG A 22 14.98 -10.47 5.64
CA ARG A 22 15.93 -9.88 6.60
C ARG A 22 17.38 -9.91 6.14
N VAL A 23 17.73 -10.69 5.13
CA VAL A 23 19.09 -10.79 4.61
C VAL A 23 19.17 -10.13 3.23
N PRO A 24 19.62 -8.87 3.14
CA PRO A 24 19.64 -8.12 1.88
C PRO A 24 20.43 -8.83 0.76
N LEU A 25 21.44 -9.64 1.10
CA LEU A 25 22.22 -10.44 0.17
C LEU A 25 21.40 -11.55 -0.51
N LEU A 26 20.35 -12.06 0.14
CA LEU A 26 19.46 -13.08 -0.42
C LEU A 26 18.35 -12.48 -1.28
N ARG A 27 18.16 -11.15 -1.24
CA ARG A 27 17.18 -10.42 -2.07
C ARG A 27 17.71 -10.06 -3.46
N ARG A 28 19.02 -9.95 -3.64
CA ARG A 28 19.59 -9.50 -4.91
C ARG A 28 19.37 -10.54 -6.00
N GLY A 29 18.38 -10.28 -6.88
CA GLY A 29 18.26 -10.90 -8.20
C GLY A 29 17.47 -12.18 -8.32
N GLN A 30 16.78 -12.66 -7.29
CA GLN A 30 15.84 -13.78 -7.47
C GLN A 30 14.45 -13.27 -7.86
N ALA A 31 14.02 -13.62 -9.06
CA ALA A 31 12.64 -13.44 -9.50
C ALA A 31 11.67 -14.29 -8.65
N TRP A 32 10.47 -13.79 -8.43
CA TRP A 32 9.39 -14.58 -7.84
C TRP A 32 9.13 -15.83 -8.70
N THR A 33 8.90 -16.95 -8.07
CA THR A 33 8.31 -18.12 -8.78
C THR A 33 6.78 -18.00 -8.79
N PRO A 34 6.06 -18.61 -9.75
CA PRO A 34 4.60 -18.63 -9.73
C PRO A 34 4.02 -19.12 -8.41
N SER A 35 4.61 -20.16 -7.82
CA SER A 35 4.19 -20.72 -6.54
C SER A 35 4.35 -19.74 -5.38
N GLU A 36 5.44 -18.98 -5.32
CA GLU A 36 5.67 -17.95 -4.31
C GLU A 36 4.67 -16.81 -4.47
N LEU A 37 4.47 -16.32 -5.70
CA LEU A 37 3.50 -15.29 -6.01
C LEU A 37 2.08 -15.71 -5.61
N LEU A 38 1.66 -16.92 -6.02
CA LEU A 38 0.35 -17.46 -5.70
C LEU A 38 0.15 -17.73 -4.22
N SER A 39 1.20 -18.08 -3.48
CA SER A 39 1.08 -18.23 -2.03
C SER A 39 0.94 -16.89 -1.31
N SER A 40 1.48 -15.79 -1.87
CA SER A 40 1.23 -14.44 -1.38
C SER A 40 -0.19 -13.97 -1.74
N ALA A 41 -0.79 -14.53 -2.79
CA ALA A 41 -2.15 -14.24 -3.26
C ALA A 41 -3.27 -14.66 -2.31
N LYS A 42 -2.99 -15.38 -1.22
CA LYS A 42 -4.00 -15.77 -0.20
C LYS A 42 -4.88 -14.60 0.25
N HIS A 43 -4.34 -13.40 0.19
CA HIS A 43 -5.00 -12.17 0.56
C HIS A 43 -5.37 -11.28 -0.63
N GLY A 44 -5.00 -11.65 -1.84
CA GLY A 44 -5.17 -10.85 -3.06
C GLY A 44 -6.47 -11.13 -3.82
N ARG A 45 -7.57 -11.47 -3.14
CA ARG A 45 -8.86 -11.71 -3.78
C ARG A 45 -9.55 -10.40 -4.17
N GLY A 46 -10.29 -10.42 -5.29
CA GLY A 46 -11.05 -9.28 -5.78
C GLY A 46 -12.03 -8.72 -4.76
N ILE A 47 -12.72 -9.58 -4.03
CA ILE A 47 -13.58 -9.23 -2.90
C ILE A 47 -12.82 -8.37 -1.88
N ARG A 48 -11.61 -8.76 -1.50
CA ARG A 48 -10.82 -8.05 -0.49
C ARG A 48 -10.45 -6.64 -0.94
N PHE A 49 -10.03 -6.45 -2.19
CA PHE A 49 -9.67 -5.12 -2.70
C PHE A 49 -10.90 -4.21 -2.76
N ALA A 50 -12.03 -4.73 -3.23
CA ALA A 50 -13.29 -3.99 -3.22
C ALA A 50 -13.74 -3.62 -1.80
N GLU A 51 -13.73 -4.58 -0.86
CA GLU A 51 -14.06 -4.32 0.54
C GLU A 51 -13.10 -3.32 1.19
N LEU A 52 -11.80 -3.39 0.87
CA LEU A 52 -10.80 -2.48 1.39
C LEU A 52 -11.11 -1.04 0.98
N LEU A 53 -11.36 -0.82 -0.31
CA LEU A 53 -11.73 0.48 -0.84
C LEU A 53 -13.01 1.00 -0.17
N LEU A 54 -14.07 0.19 -0.14
CA LEU A 54 -15.35 0.54 0.48
C LEU A 54 -15.23 0.87 1.97
N ARG A 55 -14.42 0.11 2.72
CA ARG A 55 -14.17 0.37 4.15
C ARG A 55 -13.42 1.68 4.36
N GLN A 56 -12.40 1.95 3.57
CA GLN A 56 -11.64 3.19 3.64
C GLN A 56 -12.55 4.39 3.35
N GLU A 57 -13.33 4.34 2.28
CA GLU A 57 -14.30 5.37 1.95
C GLU A 57 -15.37 5.55 3.04
N ALA A 58 -15.82 4.46 3.65
CA ALA A 58 -16.76 4.52 4.77
C ALA A 58 -16.15 5.22 6.00
N VAL A 59 -14.86 5.03 6.25
CA VAL A 59 -14.14 5.80 7.28
C VAL A 59 -14.11 7.27 6.92
N VAL A 60 -13.72 7.61 5.68
CA VAL A 60 -13.64 9.02 5.23
C VAL A 60 -15.00 9.70 5.40
N ARG A 61 -16.10 9.08 4.95
CA ARG A 61 -17.46 9.62 5.04
C ARG A 61 -17.94 9.93 6.46
N ARG A 62 -17.37 9.30 7.48
CA ARG A 62 -17.69 9.62 8.89
C ARG A 62 -17.04 10.92 9.36
N HIS A 63 -15.99 11.38 8.67
CA HIS A 63 -15.19 12.52 9.10
C HIS A 63 -15.38 13.76 8.22
N MET A 64 -15.75 13.54 6.95
CA MET A 64 -15.92 14.64 6.00
C MET A 64 -16.89 14.24 4.87
N PRO A 65 -17.50 15.20 4.16
CA PRO A 65 -18.19 14.92 2.91
C PRO A 65 -17.27 14.20 1.93
N TRP A 66 -17.72 13.04 1.44
CA TRP A 66 -16.94 12.23 0.52
C TRP A 66 -17.83 11.52 -0.48
N GLN A 67 -17.55 11.74 -1.75
CA GLN A 67 -18.13 10.99 -2.84
C GLN A 67 -17.27 9.74 -3.11
N PRO A 68 -17.84 8.56 -3.38
CA PRO A 68 -17.07 7.39 -3.77
C PRO A 68 -16.10 7.69 -4.92
N LEU A 69 -14.97 7.01 -4.93
CA LEU A 69 -14.05 7.10 -6.05
C LEU A 69 -14.64 6.39 -7.27
N GLU A 70 -14.93 7.15 -8.30
CA GLU A 70 -15.33 6.62 -9.59
C GLU A 70 -14.08 6.17 -10.36
N LEU A 71 -14.04 4.91 -10.76
CA LEU A 71 -12.92 4.36 -11.53
C LEU A 71 -13.24 4.27 -13.03
N GLU A 72 -14.51 4.23 -13.40
CA GLU A 72 -14.95 4.15 -14.79
C GLU A 72 -14.56 5.39 -15.58
N GLY A 73 -13.92 5.17 -16.72
CA GLY A 73 -13.43 6.25 -17.57
C GLY A 73 -12.21 7.00 -17.03
N ARG A 74 -11.65 6.61 -15.88
CA ARG A 74 -10.58 7.33 -15.18
C ARG A 74 -9.20 6.79 -15.49
N LYS A 75 -8.20 7.67 -15.44
CA LYS A 75 -6.79 7.33 -15.34
C LYS A 75 -6.46 7.13 -13.86
N VAL A 76 -6.16 5.88 -13.49
CA VAL A 76 -5.88 5.47 -12.11
C VAL A 76 -4.39 5.23 -11.94
N VAL A 77 -3.84 5.70 -10.83
CA VAL A 77 -2.44 5.48 -10.44
C VAL A 77 -2.40 4.85 -9.06
N GLU A 78 -1.51 3.88 -8.85
CA GLU A 78 -1.23 3.33 -7.51
C GLU A 78 0.25 3.49 -7.16
N ILE A 79 0.54 3.92 -5.95
CA ILE A 79 1.90 3.98 -5.41
C ILE A 79 2.19 2.66 -4.72
N GLY A 80 3.08 1.83 -5.29
CA GLY A 80 3.46 0.55 -4.71
C GLY A 80 2.34 -0.50 -4.74
N CYS A 81 2.00 -0.99 -5.93
CA CYS A 81 0.93 -1.99 -6.10
C CYS A 81 1.32 -3.41 -5.67
N GLY A 82 2.58 -3.64 -5.37
CA GLY A 82 3.10 -4.98 -5.11
C GLY A 82 3.11 -5.88 -6.35
N PRO A 83 3.67 -7.10 -6.23
CA PRO A 83 3.87 -8.01 -7.36
C PRO A 83 2.56 -8.60 -7.94
N LEU A 84 1.43 -8.36 -7.30
CA LEU A 84 0.09 -8.79 -7.76
C LEU A 84 -0.76 -7.65 -8.32
N ALA A 85 -0.14 -6.51 -8.64
CA ALA A 85 -0.77 -5.35 -9.26
C ALA A 85 -1.87 -4.65 -8.40
N GLY A 86 -1.91 -4.87 -7.10
CA GLY A 86 -2.75 -4.13 -6.15
C GLY A 86 -4.19 -3.93 -6.58
N PHE A 87 -4.62 -2.66 -6.67
CA PHE A 87 -5.94 -2.26 -7.15
C PHE A 87 -6.09 -2.30 -8.69
N GLY A 88 -5.02 -2.58 -9.45
CA GLY A 88 -5.05 -2.59 -10.91
C GLY A 88 -6.14 -3.46 -11.51
N PRO A 89 -6.26 -4.75 -11.15
CA PRO A 89 -7.33 -5.59 -11.66
C PRO A 89 -8.75 -5.09 -11.33
N LEU A 90 -8.95 -4.53 -10.13
CA LEU A 90 -10.22 -3.90 -9.75
C LEU A 90 -10.50 -2.66 -10.61
N ALA A 91 -9.52 -1.78 -10.77
CA ALA A 91 -9.67 -0.56 -11.56
C ALA A 91 -10.02 -0.87 -13.02
N VAL A 92 -9.32 -1.82 -13.64
CA VAL A 92 -9.59 -2.25 -15.02
C VAL A 92 -10.98 -2.89 -15.15
N PHE A 93 -11.37 -3.76 -14.20
CA PHE A 93 -12.72 -4.35 -14.19
C PHE A 93 -13.81 -3.29 -14.05
N CYS A 94 -13.58 -2.27 -13.23
CA CYS A 94 -14.50 -1.15 -13.05
C CYS A 94 -14.47 -0.14 -14.21
N GLY A 95 -13.73 -0.39 -15.29
CA GLY A 95 -13.76 0.42 -16.49
C GLY A 95 -12.76 1.56 -16.55
N ALA A 96 -11.70 1.55 -15.72
CA ALA A 96 -10.61 2.52 -15.84
C ALA A 96 -10.02 2.51 -17.27
N THR A 97 -9.71 3.70 -17.78
CA THR A 97 -9.08 3.85 -19.11
C THR A 97 -7.63 3.40 -19.10
N SER A 98 -6.93 3.66 -17.99
CA SER A 98 -5.59 3.16 -17.71
C SER A 98 -5.38 2.97 -16.22
N PHE A 99 -4.48 2.05 -15.90
CA PHE A 99 -3.90 1.88 -14.58
C PHE A 99 -2.38 1.96 -14.70
N GLU A 100 -1.76 2.87 -13.96
CA GLU A 100 -0.31 3.04 -13.95
C GLU A 100 0.21 2.87 -12.52
N SER A 101 1.38 2.25 -12.37
CA SER A 101 2.03 2.08 -11.07
C SER A 101 3.54 1.97 -11.21
N ALA A 102 4.24 2.03 -10.09
CA ALA A 102 5.64 1.68 -9.96
C ALA A 102 5.80 0.66 -8.85
N GLU A 103 6.47 -0.45 -9.17
CA GLU A 103 6.70 -1.57 -8.25
C GLU A 103 8.04 -2.25 -8.58
N PRO A 104 9.07 -2.11 -7.74
CA PRO A 104 10.39 -2.68 -8.04
C PRO A 104 10.39 -4.20 -8.21
N GLU A 105 9.46 -4.91 -7.58
CA GLU A 105 9.34 -6.36 -7.65
C GLU A 105 8.39 -6.85 -8.75
N TRP A 106 7.88 -5.96 -9.59
CA TRP A 106 6.99 -6.31 -10.69
C TRP A 106 7.66 -7.19 -11.74
N ASP A 107 6.98 -8.26 -12.11
CA ASP A 107 7.37 -9.15 -13.21
C ASP A 107 6.16 -9.44 -14.11
N PRO A 108 6.04 -8.77 -15.26
CA PRO A 108 4.89 -8.96 -16.15
C PRO A 108 4.83 -10.38 -16.73
N ALA A 109 5.97 -11.00 -17.04
CA ALA A 109 5.98 -12.36 -17.58
C ALA A 109 5.42 -13.36 -16.55
N LEU A 110 5.71 -13.14 -15.27
CA LEU A 110 5.17 -13.95 -14.20
C LEU A 110 3.69 -13.67 -13.96
N PHE A 111 3.29 -12.39 -13.86
CA PHE A 111 1.91 -12.00 -13.59
C PHE A 111 0.95 -12.47 -14.68
N PHE A 112 1.34 -12.38 -15.95
CA PHE A 112 0.54 -12.85 -17.09
C PHE A 112 0.78 -14.32 -17.46
N SER A 113 1.56 -15.08 -16.68
CA SER A 113 1.77 -16.49 -16.92
C SER A 113 0.44 -17.28 -16.85
N ALA A 114 0.37 -18.41 -17.58
CA ALA A 114 -0.82 -19.25 -17.61
C ALA A 114 -1.24 -19.70 -16.19
N GLU A 115 -0.27 -20.01 -15.32
CA GLU A 115 -0.56 -20.44 -13.94
C GLU A 115 -1.19 -19.33 -13.11
N VAL A 116 -0.65 -18.09 -13.15
CA VAL A 116 -1.20 -16.96 -12.42
C VAL A 116 -2.55 -16.53 -13.01
N ARG A 117 -2.67 -16.56 -14.35
CA ARG A 117 -3.93 -16.30 -15.04
C ARG A 117 -5.06 -17.21 -14.54
N GLU A 118 -4.84 -18.53 -14.46
CA GLU A 118 -5.88 -19.47 -14.05
C GLU A 118 -6.15 -19.46 -12.54
N ARG A 119 -5.11 -19.43 -11.72
CA ARG A 119 -5.23 -19.63 -10.28
C ARG A 119 -5.47 -18.34 -9.49
N TYR A 120 -5.15 -17.18 -10.07
CA TYR A 120 -5.32 -15.88 -9.44
C TYR A 120 -6.29 -14.98 -10.20
N LEU A 121 -5.99 -14.62 -11.46
CA LEU A 121 -6.80 -13.64 -12.20
C LEU A 121 -8.22 -14.16 -12.47
N ARG A 122 -8.40 -15.45 -12.75
CA ARG A 122 -9.75 -16.03 -12.95
C ARG A 122 -10.58 -15.97 -11.67
N VAL A 123 -9.98 -16.26 -10.52
CA VAL A 123 -10.64 -16.16 -9.21
C VAL A 123 -10.97 -14.71 -8.88
N PHE A 124 -10.02 -13.81 -9.12
CA PHE A 124 -10.20 -12.38 -8.91
C PHE A 124 -11.36 -11.83 -9.75
N HIS A 125 -11.42 -12.19 -11.04
CA HIS A 125 -12.51 -11.83 -11.94
C HIS A 125 -13.87 -12.36 -11.46
N ALA A 126 -13.92 -13.62 -11.03
CA ALA A 126 -15.15 -14.22 -10.51
C ALA A 126 -15.65 -13.50 -9.26
N ASP A 127 -14.74 -13.13 -8.34
CA ASP A 127 -15.07 -12.33 -7.16
C ASP A 127 -15.68 -10.97 -7.55
N LEU A 128 -15.10 -10.29 -8.55
CA LEU A 128 -15.61 -8.99 -9.01
C LEU A 128 -16.94 -9.11 -9.70
N CYS A 129 -17.16 -10.17 -10.50
CA CYS A 129 -18.46 -10.46 -11.10
C CYS A 129 -19.53 -10.73 -10.03
N ALA A 130 -19.19 -11.40 -8.95
CA ALA A 130 -20.10 -11.65 -7.84
C ALA A 130 -20.51 -10.35 -7.11
N LEU A 131 -19.59 -9.39 -6.98
CA LEU A 131 -19.82 -8.12 -6.29
C LEU A 131 -20.53 -7.06 -7.14
N TYR A 132 -20.08 -6.90 -8.39
CA TYR A 132 -20.49 -5.79 -9.26
C TYR A 132 -21.36 -6.23 -10.43
N GLY A 133 -21.67 -7.51 -10.52
CA GLY A 133 -22.28 -8.11 -11.71
C GLY A 133 -21.26 -8.33 -12.85
N PRO A 134 -21.62 -9.13 -13.86
CA PRO A 134 -20.76 -9.41 -15.00
C PRO A 134 -20.64 -8.16 -15.89
N ARG A 135 -19.47 -7.53 -15.92
CA ARG A 135 -19.16 -6.39 -16.80
C ARG A 135 -18.47 -6.82 -18.09
N MET A 136 -17.70 -7.89 -18.04
CA MET A 136 -16.99 -8.46 -19.18
C MET A 136 -16.67 -9.94 -18.92
N VAL A 137 -16.48 -10.72 -19.98
CA VAL A 137 -16.03 -12.11 -19.87
C VAL A 137 -14.54 -12.15 -19.49
N PHE A 138 -14.10 -13.28 -18.92
CA PHE A 138 -12.74 -13.40 -18.39
C PHE A 138 -11.64 -13.11 -19.42
N ASP A 139 -11.79 -13.59 -20.66
CA ASP A 139 -10.76 -13.37 -21.69
C ASP A 139 -10.67 -11.87 -22.08
N ALA A 140 -11.80 -11.18 -22.16
CA ALA A 140 -11.82 -9.74 -22.35
C ALA A 140 -11.19 -8.99 -21.17
N PHE A 141 -11.43 -9.44 -19.94
CA PHE A 141 -10.80 -8.89 -18.75
C PHE A 141 -9.27 -9.07 -18.77
N ALA A 142 -8.80 -10.28 -19.08
CA ALA A 142 -7.36 -10.56 -19.18
C ALA A 142 -6.68 -9.70 -20.25
N SER A 143 -7.29 -9.58 -21.44
CA SER A 143 -6.79 -8.70 -22.50
C SER A 143 -6.83 -7.23 -22.10
N ALA A 144 -7.85 -6.79 -21.36
CA ALA A 144 -7.93 -5.43 -20.86
C ALA A 144 -6.82 -5.14 -19.82
N LEU A 145 -6.45 -6.11 -18.96
CA LEU A 145 -5.31 -5.96 -18.06
C LEU A 145 -4.00 -5.73 -18.83
N GLU A 146 -3.73 -6.56 -19.86
CA GLU A 146 -2.53 -6.42 -20.70
C GLU A 146 -2.49 -5.06 -21.44
N GLY A 147 -3.66 -4.59 -21.90
CA GLY A 147 -3.76 -3.36 -22.69
C GLY A 147 -3.80 -2.07 -21.88
N ARG A 148 -4.28 -2.10 -20.62
CA ARG A 148 -4.55 -0.90 -19.82
C ARG A 148 -3.65 -0.74 -18.60
N MET A 149 -2.93 -1.80 -18.19
CA MET A 149 -2.01 -1.72 -17.06
C MET A 149 -0.60 -1.44 -17.53
N ARG A 150 0.05 -0.48 -16.87
CA ARG A 150 1.47 -0.17 -17.02
C ARG A 150 2.10 -0.08 -15.64
N ILE A 151 3.01 -0.98 -15.34
CA ILE A 151 3.69 -1.03 -14.06
C ILE A 151 5.20 -1.02 -14.32
N GLU A 152 5.87 0.01 -13.81
CA GLU A 152 7.30 0.21 -14.00
C GLU A 152 8.10 -0.44 -12.87
N ARG A 153 9.23 -1.05 -13.21
CA ARG A 153 10.12 -1.70 -12.24
C ARG A 153 11.08 -0.72 -11.59
N CYS A 154 10.55 0.29 -10.94
CA CYS A 154 11.34 1.34 -10.28
C CYS A 154 10.59 1.87 -9.04
N GLY A 155 11.22 2.81 -8.32
CA GLY A 155 10.52 3.61 -7.35
C GLY A 155 9.54 4.59 -8.01
N PHE A 156 8.49 4.97 -7.31
CA PHE A 156 7.43 5.83 -7.86
C PHE A 156 7.97 7.19 -8.33
N GLU A 157 8.94 7.73 -7.64
CA GLU A 157 9.61 9.01 -7.97
C GLU A 157 10.30 9.00 -9.34
N ALA A 158 10.75 7.82 -9.79
CA ALA A 158 11.44 7.63 -11.06
C ALA A 158 10.51 7.16 -12.19
N ALA A 159 9.25 6.82 -11.88
CA ALA A 159 8.34 6.27 -12.87
C ALA A 159 7.94 7.32 -13.93
N PRO A 160 7.86 6.93 -15.22
CA PRO A 160 7.52 7.84 -16.33
C PRO A 160 6.02 8.14 -16.41
N ILE A 161 5.33 8.15 -15.27
CA ILE A 161 3.91 8.48 -15.17
C ILE A 161 3.73 9.97 -15.48
N VAL A 162 2.85 10.28 -16.43
CA VAL A 162 2.57 11.64 -16.88
C VAL A 162 1.13 12.02 -16.50
N GLY A 163 0.99 13.19 -15.89
CA GLY A 163 -0.31 13.74 -15.51
C GLY A 163 -1.03 14.46 -16.65
N PRO A 164 -2.23 14.98 -16.38
CA PRO A 164 -2.95 14.79 -15.14
C PRO A 164 -3.53 13.37 -14.98
N VAL A 165 -3.67 12.96 -13.71
CA VAL A 165 -4.30 11.69 -13.34
C VAL A 165 -5.60 11.97 -12.58
N ASP A 166 -6.58 11.05 -12.66
CA ASP A 166 -7.89 11.27 -12.04
C ASP A 166 -7.94 10.73 -10.60
N VAL A 167 -7.38 9.54 -10.39
CA VAL A 167 -7.40 8.86 -9.09
C VAL A 167 -6.01 8.36 -8.73
N VAL A 168 -5.58 8.59 -7.49
CA VAL A 168 -4.35 8.02 -6.94
C VAL A 168 -4.65 7.22 -5.67
N LEU A 169 -4.14 6.00 -5.64
CA LEU A 169 -4.31 5.07 -4.53
C LEU A 169 -2.95 4.65 -3.95
N SER A 170 -2.92 4.28 -2.69
CA SER A 170 -1.86 3.45 -2.12
C SER A 170 -2.36 2.69 -0.89
N GLN A 171 -1.82 1.50 -0.69
CA GLN A 171 -2.19 0.62 0.41
C GLN A 171 -0.94 0.23 1.18
N SER A 172 -0.75 0.82 2.37
CA SER A 172 0.40 0.53 3.25
C SER A 172 1.72 0.56 2.48
N CYS A 173 1.97 1.67 1.79
CA CYS A 173 3.15 1.87 0.96
C CYS A 173 3.96 3.11 1.40
N LEU A 174 3.30 4.22 1.73
CA LEU A 174 3.99 5.48 2.01
C LEU A 174 4.93 5.40 3.21
N GLU A 175 4.67 4.51 4.15
CA GLU A 175 5.56 4.21 5.28
C GLU A 175 6.87 3.51 4.89
N HIS A 176 6.92 2.92 3.69
CA HIS A 176 8.11 2.23 3.16
C HIS A 176 8.95 3.09 2.22
N VAL A 177 8.46 4.27 1.87
CA VAL A 177 9.12 5.17 0.90
C VAL A 177 10.21 6.02 1.57
N PHE A 178 11.37 6.12 0.93
CA PHE A 178 12.53 6.88 1.37
C PHE A 178 13.21 7.64 0.21
N PRO A 179 13.26 8.98 0.23
CA PRO A 179 12.50 9.87 1.10
C PRO A 179 11.04 10.00 0.63
N LEU A 180 10.10 10.22 1.54
CA LEU A 180 8.70 10.44 1.21
C LEU A 180 8.51 11.69 0.34
N GLU A 181 9.31 12.71 0.58
CA GLU A 181 9.29 14.00 -0.14
C GLU A 181 9.43 13.81 -1.66
N ALA A 182 10.30 12.90 -2.12
CA ALA A 182 10.47 12.63 -3.55
C ALA A 182 9.21 12.03 -4.19
N THR A 183 8.55 11.10 -3.50
CA THR A 183 7.29 10.51 -3.94
C THR A 183 6.17 11.55 -3.97
N VAL A 184 6.07 12.40 -2.95
CA VAL A 184 5.04 13.46 -2.88
C VAL A 184 5.31 14.56 -3.92
N ALA A 185 6.58 14.90 -4.19
CA ALA A 185 6.95 15.79 -5.29
C ALA A 185 6.50 15.24 -6.66
N LYS A 186 6.74 13.94 -6.90
CA LYS A 186 6.23 13.27 -8.09
C LYS A 186 4.70 13.30 -8.15
N LEU A 187 4.02 13.02 -7.05
CA LEU A 187 2.57 13.11 -6.97
C LEU A 187 2.08 14.52 -7.32
N ALA A 188 2.72 15.56 -6.79
CA ALA A 188 2.40 16.96 -7.12
C ALA A 188 2.52 17.26 -8.62
N SER A 189 3.49 16.63 -9.30
CA SER A 189 3.72 16.86 -10.74
C SER A 189 2.70 16.19 -11.67
N ILE A 190 1.96 15.19 -11.20
CA ILE A 190 1.01 14.43 -12.02
C ILE A 190 -0.46 14.68 -11.68
N GLN A 191 -0.74 15.40 -10.61
CA GLN A 191 -2.10 15.72 -10.18
C GLN A 191 -2.54 17.11 -10.63
N ASN A 192 -3.84 17.33 -10.59
CA ASN A 192 -4.48 18.63 -10.72
C ASN A 192 -5.54 18.80 -9.63
N LYS A 193 -6.31 19.90 -9.67
CA LYS A 193 -7.34 20.21 -8.65
C LYS A 193 -8.48 19.19 -8.59
N SER A 194 -8.72 18.42 -9.65
CA SER A 194 -9.77 17.38 -9.68
C SER A 194 -9.25 15.99 -9.34
N THR A 195 -7.94 15.82 -9.18
CA THR A 195 -7.36 14.54 -8.81
C THR A 195 -7.84 14.13 -7.42
N ARG A 196 -8.44 12.95 -7.33
CA ARG A 196 -8.87 12.34 -6.07
C ARG A 196 -7.80 11.35 -5.61
N PHE A 197 -7.48 11.35 -4.32
CA PHE A 197 -6.55 10.36 -3.77
C PHE A 197 -7.02 9.80 -2.43
N LEU A 198 -6.61 8.56 -2.21
CA LEU A 198 -6.89 7.81 -0.99
C LEU A 198 -5.68 6.92 -0.69
N HIS A 199 -4.93 7.27 0.33
CA HIS A 199 -3.76 6.51 0.79
C HIS A 199 -4.01 5.96 2.18
N LEU A 200 -3.86 4.66 2.38
CA LEU A 200 -3.74 4.09 3.72
C LEU A 200 -2.27 4.03 4.11
N VAL A 201 -1.95 4.54 5.29
CA VAL A 201 -0.60 4.49 5.88
C VAL A 201 -0.65 3.71 7.20
N ASP A 202 0.25 2.73 7.36
CA ASP A 202 0.43 1.99 8.61
C ASP A 202 1.70 2.45 9.33
N PHE A 203 1.52 3.19 10.41
CA PHE A 203 2.62 3.71 11.23
C PHE A 203 3.17 2.69 12.24
N GLY A 204 2.72 1.44 12.17
CA GLY A 204 3.20 0.37 13.02
C GLY A 204 4.61 -0.14 12.64
N ASN A 205 5.15 -1.01 13.48
CA ASN A 205 6.46 -1.62 13.26
C ASN A 205 6.47 -2.81 12.29
N HIS A 206 5.31 -3.20 11.76
CA HIS A 206 5.08 -4.34 10.88
C HIS A 206 5.60 -5.70 11.42
N TYR A 207 5.87 -5.77 12.72
CA TYR A 207 6.17 -7.04 13.36
C TYR A 207 4.88 -7.73 13.82
N PRO A 208 4.82 -9.06 13.74
CA PRO A 208 3.66 -9.81 14.23
C PRO A 208 3.66 -9.84 15.77
N THR A 209 3.48 -8.69 16.39
CA THR A 209 3.36 -8.50 17.82
C THR A 209 1.98 -7.94 18.13
N GLY A 210 1.45 -8.23 19.31
CA GLY A 210 0.19 -7.61 19.75
C GLY A 210 0.28 -6.08 19.95
N ASN A 211 1.51 -5.51 19.94
CA ASN A 211 1.78 -4.09 20.04
C ASN A 211 2.45 -3.60 18.75
N PRO A 212 1.75 -2.85 17.87
CA PRO A 212 2.30 -2.35 16.62
C PRO A 212 3.42 -1.33 16.80
N PHE A 213 3.63 -0.81 18.00
CA PHE A 213 4.68 0.16 18.32
C PHE A 213 5.85 -0.44 19.11
N ALA A 214 5.85 -1.77 19.35
CA ALA A 214 6.91 -2.41 20.11
C ALA A 214 8.29 -2.15 19.49
N GLY A 215 9.18 -1.56 20.28
CA GLY A 215 10.55 -1.25 19.89
C GLY A 215 10.68 -0.05 18.94
N LEU A 216 9.58 0.66 18.59
CA LEU A 216 9.65 1.89 17.79
C LEU A 216 10.14 3.07 18.61
N TYR A 217 9.58 3.23 19.80
CA TYR A 217 9.75 4.44 20.62
C TYR A 217 10.82 4.35 21.69
N ASP A 218 11.50 3.21 21.80
CA ASP A 218 12.57 3.00 22.82
C ASP A 218 13.81 3.86 22.58
N GLN A 219 13.95 4.41 21.39
CA GLN A 219 15.15 5.12 20.91
C GLN A 219 14.81 6.14 19.84
N PRO A 220 15.69 7.10 19.53
CA PRO A 220 15.51 8.02 18.39
C PRO A 220 15.46 7.28 17.05
N PRO A 221 14.83 7.86 15.99
CA PRO A 221 14.76 7.25 14.66
C PRO A 221 16.09 6.86 14.04
N ALA A 222 17.14 7.67 14.23
CA ALA A 222 18.46 7.38 13.70
C ALA A 222 19.01 6.06 14.25
N ASP A 223 18.90 5.84 15.57
CA ASP A 223 19.35 4.63 16.23
C ASP A 223 18.51 3.41 15.85
N TYR A 224 17.19 3.62 15.67
CA TYR A 224 16.32 2.57 15.14
C TYR A 224 16.75 2.13 13.75
N ILE A 225 16.98 3.08 12.83
CA ILE A 225 17.39 2.80 11.45
C ILE A 225 18.75 2.13 11.41
N ALA A 226 19.71 2.60 12.21
CA ALA A 226 21.03 1.98 12.30
C ALA A 226 20.96 0.50 12.75
N ARG A 227 20.04 0.18 13.66
CA ARG A 227 19.88 -1.16 14.23
C ARG A 227 18.97 -2.07 13.40
N ARG A 228 17.94 -1.54 12.73
CA ARG A 228 16.87 -2.29 12.08
C ARG A 228 16.82 -2.14 10.56
N GLY A 229 17.58 -1.20 10.01
CA GLY A 229 17.52 -0.83 8.60
C GLY A 229 16.33 0.06 8.25
N LYS A 230 16.22 0.38 6.98
CA LYS A 230 15.20 1.28 6.41
C LYS A 230 13.94 0.52 5.96
N ALA A 231 13.38 -0.35 6.80
CA ALA A 231 12.16 -1.07 6.44
C ALA A 231 10.91 -0.17 6.47
N ILE A 232 10.91 0.82 7.38
CA ILE A 232 9.86 1.84 7.50
C ILE A 232 10.52 3.20 7.73
N ASN A 233 9.90 4.27 7.24
CA ASN A 233 10.48 5.62 7.31
C ASN A 233 10.34 6.30 8.67
N LEU A 234 9.60 5.72 9.59
CA LEU A 234 9.37 6.22 10.96
C LEU A 234 8.68 7.59 11.04
N LEU A 235 8.19 8.11 9.94
CA LEU A 235 7.33 9.29 9.95
C LEU A 235 6.05 9.01 10.72
N ARG A 236 5.50 10.06 11.35
CA ARG A 236 4.22 9.99 12.02
C ARG A 236 3.17 10.74 11.21
N ALA A 237 1.93 10.58 11.58
CA ALA A 237 0.81 11.20 10.89
C ALA A 237 1.01 12.72 10.63
N PRO A 238 1.45 13.55 11.61
CA PRO A 238 1.73 14.98 11.35
C PRO A 238 2.87 15.24 10.36
N ASP A 239 3.86 14.33 10.25
CA ASP A 239 4.94 14.50 9.30
C ASP A 239 4.46 14.25 7.87
N VAL A 240 3.63 13.22 7.67
CA VAL A 240 3.04 12.94 6.35
C VAL A 240 2.20 14.12 5.89
N GLU A 241 1.32 14.64 6.75
CA GLU A 241 0.51 15.82 6.44
C GLU A 241 1.37 17.03 6.07
N ARG A 242 2.43 17.29 6.84
CA ARG A 242 3.39 18.36 6.57
C ARG A 242 4.09 18.20 5.22
N VAL A 243 4.51 16.97 4.85
CA VAL A 243 5.16 16.71 3.56
C VAL A 243 4.19 17.00 2.40
N PHE A 244 2.94 16.55 2.49
CA PHE A 244 1.93 16.88 1.48
C PHE A 244 1.73 18.39 1.35
N ALA A 245 1.57 19.10 2.47
CA ALA A 245 1.40 20.55 2.48
C ALA A 245 2.61 21.29 1.89
N GLN A 246 3.84 20.86 2.18
CA GLN A 246 5.08 21.46 1.63
C GLN A 246 5.16 21.35 0.10
N HIS A 247 4.52 20.36 -0.49
CA HIS A 247 4.43 20.17 -1.95
C HIS A 247 3.15 20.78 -2.55
N GLY A 248 2.40 21.56 -1.78
CA GLY A 248 1.18 22.23 -2.26
C GLY A 248 0.02 21.27 -2.53
N ILE A 249 0.05 20.07 -1.96
CA ILE A 249 -1.04 19.10 -2.07
C ILE A 249 -1.96 19.26 -0.87
N PRO A 250 -3.18 19.80 -1.03
CA PRO A 250 -4.15 19.85 0.05
C PRO A 250 -4.59 18.42 0.38
N ALA A 251 -4.30 17.99 1.59
CA ALA A 251 -4.65 16.65 2.07
C ALA A 251 -5.30 16.75 3.45
N THR A 252 -6.25 15.85 3.72
CA THR A 252 -6.80 15.64 5.06
C THR A 252 -6.32 14.30 5.57
N LEU A 253 -5.75 14.28 6.76
CA LEU A 253 -5.33 13.05 7.43
C LEU A 253 -6.39 12.64 8.44
N ILE A 254 -6.88 11.41 8.31
CA ILE A 254 -7.91 10.82 9.16
C ILE A 254 -7.31 9.62 9.89
N ALA A 255 -7.11 9.73 11.19
CA ALA A 255 -6.70 8.60 12.02
C ALA A 255 -7.82 7.55 12.06
N SER A 256 -7.63 6.41 11.40
CA SER A 256 -8.63 5.35 11.32
C SER A 256 -8.46 4.30 12.43
N ARG A 257 -7.27 4.22 13.01
CA ARG A 257 -6.98 3.36 14.17
C ARG A 257 -5.95 4.01 15.08
N VAL A 258 -6.35 4.26 16.32
CA VAL A 258 -5.47 4.78 17.38
C VAL A 258 -5.38 3.71 18.47
N ILE A 259 -4.17 3.35 18.87
CA ILE A 259 -3.93 2.28 19.85
C ILE A 259 -3.01 2.81 20.95
N ARG A 260 -3.61 3.35 22.01
CA ARG A 260 -2.89 3.82 23.19
C ARG A 260 -2.77 2.74 24.24
N GLU A 261 -3.87 2.02 24.50
CA GLU A 261 -4.00 1.04 25.58
C GLU A 261 -3.10 -0.18 25.40
N SER A 262 -2.77 -0.52 24.16
CA SER A 262 -1.89 -1.64 23.83
C SER A 262 -0.40 -1.30 23.91
N PHE A 263 -0.06 -0.03 24.13
CA PHE A 263 1.35 0.35 24.24
C PHE A 263 1.89 0.03 25.64
N VAL A 264 2.86 -0.86 25.67
CA VAL A 264 3.62 -1.22 26.89
C VAL A 264 5.08 -0.90 26.61
N GLY A 265 5.66 0.03 27.34
CA GLY A 265 7.06 0.42 27.22
C GLY A 265 7.32 1.90 27.57
N ALA A 266 8.58 2.27 27.58
CA ALA A 266 8.98 3.66 27.70
C ALA A 266 9.01 4.33 26.32
N ILE A 267 8.68 5.61 26.28
CA ILE A 267 8.81 6.44 25.08
C ILE A 267 10.01 7.36 25.29
N HIS A 268 11.02 7.21 24.45
CA HIS A 268 12.21 8.03 24.50
C HIS A 268 11.85 9.53 24.35
N PRO A 269 12.50 10.44 25.11
CA PRO A 269 12.19 11.88 25.13
C PRO A 269 12.18 12.54 23.75
N TRP A 270 12.98 12.03 22.80
CA TRP A 270 13.00 12.53 21.40
C TRP A 270 11.61 12.50 20.76
N TRP A 271 10.83 11.44 20.99
CA TRP A 271 9.48 11.27 20.46
C TRP A 271 8.48 12.16 21.18
N ARG A 272 8.54 12.18 22.53
CA ARG A 272 7.64 13.00 23.36
C ARG A 272 7.80 14.49 23.12
N ALA A 273 8.99 14.94 22.77
CA ALA A 273 9.25 16.35 22.44
C ALA A 273 8.65 16.78 21.10
N ARG A 274 8.27 15.84 20.23
CA ARG A 274 7.85 16.10 18.85
C ARG A 274 6.40 15.78 18.54
N TYR A 275 5.83 14.84 19.28
CA TYR A 275 4.49 14.33 19.00
C TYR A 275 3.67 14.24 20.27
N ASP A 276 2.41 14.61 20.15
CA ASP A 276 1.38 14.33 21.14
C ASP A 276 0.94 12.83 21.08
N ASP A 277 -0.02 12.46 21.89
CA ASP A 277 -0.53 11.10 21.92
C ASP A 277 -1.18 10.68 20.58
N MET A 278 -1.83 11.60 19.86
CA MET A 278 -2.40 11.29 18.55
C MET A 278 -1.30 10.98 17.52
N GLY A 279 -0.25 11.78 17.48
CA GLY A 279 0.90 11.54 16.61
C GLY A 279 1.64 10.25 16.95
N LEU A 280 1.73 9.89 18.25
CA LEU A 280 2.43 8.68 18.68
C LEU A 280 1.61 7.41 18.47
N PHE A 281 0.33 7.43 18.78
CA PHE A 281 -0.50 6.21 18.88
C PHE A 281 -1.43 6.01 17.68
N THR A 282 -1.43 6.88 16.68
CA THR A 282 -2.06 6.59 15.40
C THR A 282 -1.32 5.44 14.73
N GLN A 283 -1.97 4.29 14.61
CA GLN A 283 -1.45 3.14 13.88
C GLN A 283 -1.80 3.24 12.40
N LEU A 284 -3.08 3.44 12.08
CA LEU A 284 -3.54 3.54 10.71
C LEU A 284 -4.15 4.92 10.47
N ALA A 285 -3.77 5.53 9.38
CA ALA A 285 -4.44 6.74 8.92
C ALA A 285 -4.73 6.70 7.41
N LEU A 286 -5.77 7.41 7.03
CA LEU A 286 -6.07 7.71 5.64
C LEU A 286 -5.61 9.13 5.32
N VAL A 287 -4.88 9.29 4.23
CA VAL A 287 -4.53 10.59 3.65
C VAL A 287 -5.38 10.75 2.41
N VAL A 288 -6.25 11.75 2.41
CA VAL A 288 -7.27 11.90 1.37
C VAL A 288 -7.28 13.30 0.77
N SER A 289 -7.68 13.39 -0.49
CA SER A 289 -7.93 14.67 -1.15
C SER A 289 -9.09 15.42 -0.46
N PRO A 290 -9.15 16.76 -0.55
CA PRO A 290 -10.31 17.53 -0.11
C PRO A 290 -11.60 17.01 -0.75
N PRO A 291 -12.77 17.34 -0.19
CA PRO A 291 -14.04 17.12 -0.87
C PRO A 291 -14.04 17.83 -2.22
N ALA A 292 -14.65 17.18 -3.22
CA ALA A 292 -14.82 17.76 -4.54
C ALA A 292 -15.81 18.93 -4.51
#